data_adfb5c0e433c0ba5090e253a7a0af3ed
#
_entry.id   adfb5c0e433c0ba5090e253a7a0af3ed
#
_cell.length_a   1.000
_cell.length_b   1.000
_cell.length_c   1.000
_cell.angle_alpha   90.00
_cell.angle_beta   90.00
_cell.angle_gamma   90.00
#
_symmetry.space_group_name_H-M   'P 1'
#
loop_
_entity.id
_entity.type
_entity.pdbx_description
1 polymer ?
#
loop_
_entity_poly.entity_id
_entity_poly.type
_entity_poly.pdbx_seq_one_letter_code
_entity_poly.pdbx_strand_id
1 'polypeptide(L)'
;LEETLNLSKSIISGNAQMALVEMNLTIDQTFSKPNIRTVFKNENGTIGFSVVNVLVNRFINSFGFSTKLSNDQIEILTVDTLENFKYESLEDIIVFFKMARTGKFGSTKKGVDSNLIYGEWYPAYLEQKADIREQQYQKEKNALNSKEITLEDVKKTYSKHQEKNFEKRVTAFVDKITKNIDRQILEDLITDWEKDPARKPYLNILKKKRITIK
;
A
#
# COMPACT_ATOMS: atom_id res chain seq x y z
N LEU A 1 -0.46 7.97 1.17
CA LEU A 1 0.28 8.85 2.07
C LEU A 1 -0.39 10.24 2.19
N GLU A 2 -0.71 10.88 1.07
CA GLU A 2 -1.35 12.21 1.06
C GLU A 2 -2.72 12.21 1.75
N GLU A 3 -3.54 11.20 1.51
CA GLU A 3 -4.84 11.02 2.18
C GLU A 3 -4.70 10.94 3.71
N THR A 4 -3.74 10.16 4.20
CA THR A 4 -3.47 9.99 5.64
C THR A 4 -2.93 11.29 6.26
N LEU A 5 -2.12 12.06 5.54
CA LEU A 5 -1.66 13.38 5.98
C LEU A 5 -2.83 14.39 6.05
N ASN A 6 -3.74 14.37 5.09
CA ASN A 6 -4.94 15.20 5.11
C ASN A 6 -5.89 14.79 6.25
N LEU A 7 -6.02 13.49 6.51
CA LEU A 7 -6.72 12.97 7.68
C LEU A 7 -6.09 13.48 8.99
N SER A 8 -4.77 13.44 9.10
CA SER A 8 -4.04 13.96 10.27
C SER A 8 -4.35 15.44 10.55
N LYS A 9 -4.36 16.26 9.50
CA LYS A 9 -4.76 17.69 9.61
C LYS A 9 -6.21 17.86 10.08
N SER A 10 -7.13 17.04 9.57
CA SER A 10 -8.54 17.04 9.96
C SER A 10 -8.74 16.61 11.42
N ILE A 11 -7.93 15.67 11.91
CA ILE A 11 -7.94 15.24 13.32
C ILE A 11 -7.52 16.40 14.22
N ILE A 12 -6.41 17.06 13.91
CA ILE A 12 -5.90 18.19 14.72
C ILE A 12 -6.87 19.37 14.71
N SER A 13 -7.49 19.68 13.58
CA SER A 13 -8.44 20.79 13.45
C SER A 13 -9.79 20.54 14.15
N GLY A 14 -10.08 19.30 14.55
CA GLY A 14 -11.27 18.95 15.34
C GLY A 14 -12.60 19.18 14.62
N ASN A 15 -12.64 19.17 13.29
CA ASN A 15 -13.84 19.47 12.53
C ASN A 15 -14.81 18.27 12.40
N ALA A 16 -16.05 18.53 11.95
CA ALA A 16 -17.11 17.53 11.77
C ALA A 16 -16.74 16.41 10.75
N GLN A 17 -15.75 16.62 9.89
CA GLN A 17 -15.28 15.61 8.93
C GLN A 17 -14.76 14.36 9.64
N MET A 18 -14.18 14.52 10.85
CA MET A 18 -13.70 13.36 11.63
C MET A 18 -14.82 12.38 11.97
N ALA A 19 -16.02 12.88 12.28
CA ALA A 19 -17.18 12.03 12.57
C ALA A 19 -17.62 11.23 11.32
N LEU A 20 -17.57 11.84 10.14
CA LEU A 20 -17.88 11.18 8.87
C LEU A 20 -16.82 10.11 8.52
N VAL A 21 -15.56 10.41 8.77
CA VAL A 21 -14.47 9.42 8.60
C VAL A 21 -14.70 8.23 9.52
N GLU A 22 -14.93 8.46 10.82
CA GLU A 22 -15.23 7.37 11.76
C GLU A 22 -16.44 6.53 11.33
N MET A 23 -17.49 7.16 10.81
CA MET A 23 -18.70 6.46 10.38
C MET A 23 -18.44 5.51 9.23
N ASN A 24 -17.68 5.96 8.24
CA ASN A 24 -17.49 5.23 6.98
C ASN A 24 -16.30 4.27 6.98
N LEU A 25 -15.31 4.47 7.87
CA LEU A 25 -14.09 3.69 7.89
C LEU A 25 -14.33 2.28 8.42
N THR A 26 -13.81 1.28 7.70
CA THR A 26 -13.91 -0.17 8.02
C THR A 26 -12.51 -0.80 8.07
N ILE A 27 -12.39 -2.00 8.66
CA ILE A 27 -11.10 -2.69 8.81
C ILE A 27 -10.45 -2.97 7.44
N ASP A 28 -11.22 -3.43 6.46
CA ASP A 28 -10.71 -3.76 5.12
C ASP A 28 -10.09 -2.56 4.41
N GLN A 29 -10.60 -1.36 4.65
CA GLN A 29 -10.05 -0.13 4.09
C GLN A 29 -8.69 0.27 4.70
N THR A 30 -8.34 -0.25 5.88
CA THR A 30 -7.05 0.04 6.52
C THR A 30 -5.88 -0.71 5.86
N PHE A 31 -6.14 -1.84 5.17
CA PHE A 31 -5.08 -2.70 4.61
C PHE A 31 -4.20 -2.01 3.56
N SER A 32 -4.74 -1.05 2.85
CA SER A 32 -4.01 -0.28 1.82
C SER A 32 -3.34 0.99 2.34
N LYS A 33 -3.53 1.31 3.62
CA LYS A 33 -3.03 2.56 4.21
C LYS A 33 -1.60 2.41 4.72
N PRO A 34 -0.78 3.47 4.66
CA PRO A 34 0.58 3.45 5.15
C PRO A 34 0.60 3.34 6.68
N ASN A 35 1.59 2.63 7.23
CA ASN A 35 1.74 2.54 8.67
C ASN A 35 2.19 3.88 9.29
N ILE A 36 1.90 4.06 10.59
CA ILE A 36 2.19 5.28 11.34
C ILE A 36 3.67 5.64 11.27
N ARG A 37 4.55 4.65 11.42
CA ARG A 37 6.00 4.86 11.36
C ARG A 37 6.45 5.44 10.01
N THR A 38 5.81 5.05 8.92
CA THR A 38 6.12 5.59 7.58
C THR A 38 5.58 7.00 7.40
N VAL A 39 4.37 7.27 7.90
CA VAL A 39 3.70 8.59 7.76
C VAL A 39 4.47 9.67 8.50
N PHE A 40 4.91 9.40 9.74
CA PHE A 40 5.52 10.39 10.63
C PHE A 40 7.05 10.26 10.76
N LYS A 41 7.69 9.55 9.83
CA LYS A 41 9.14 9.27 9.87
C LYS A 41 10.03 10.52 9.93
N ASN A 42 9.62 11.60 9.26
CA ASN A 42 10.49 12.77 9.05
C ASN A 42 10.31 13.89 10.09
N GLU A 43 9.45 13.70 11.12
CA GLU A 43 8.98 14.78 11.97
C GLU A 43 9.29 14.58 13.45
N ASN A 44 10.37 13.87 13.77
CA ASN A 44 10.81 13.58 15.14
C ASN A 44 9.70 13.07 16.08
N GLY A 45 8.63 12.48 15.52
CA GLY A 45 7.50 11.93 16.28
C GLY A 45 6.50 12.96 16.81
N THR A 46 6.79 14.26 16.79
CA THR A 46 5.95 15.29 17.44
C THR A 46 4.54 15.38 16.83
N ILE A 47 4.44 15.37 15.51
CA ILE A 47 3.13 15.43 14.85
C ILE A 47 2.36 14.12 15.05
N GLY A 48 3.04 12.99 14.93
CA GLY A 48 2.44 11.68 15.22
C GLY A 48 1.87 11.61 16.63
N PHE A 49 2.65 12.07 17.62
CA PHE A 49 2.19 12.17 19.01
C PHE A 49 0.94 13.07 19.12
N SER A 50 0.98 14.27 18.54
CA SER A 50 -0.14 15.22 18.62
C SER A 50 -1.42 14.68 18.00
N VAL A 51 -1.32 14.04 16.82
CA VAL A 51 -2.47 13.41 16.14
C VAL A 51 -3.07 12.30 16.98
N VAL A 52 -2.23 11.39 17.48
CA VAL A 52 -2.69 10.25 18.28
C VAL A 52 -3.22 10.70 19.64
N ASN A 53 -2.62 11.72 20.26
CA ASN A 53 -3.12 12.32 21.49
C ASN A 53 -4.56 12.85 21.34
N VAL A 54 -4.86 13.53 20.23
CA VAL A 54 -6.23 14.00 19.94
C VAL A 54 -7.20 12.81 19.82
N LEU A 55 -6.79 11.72 19.15
CA LEU A 55 -7.62 10.50 19.03
C LEU A 55 -7.85 9.81 20.38
N VAL A 56 -6.81 9.69 21.19
CA VAL A 56 -6.90 9.12 22.55
C VAL A 56 -7.82 9.96 23.43
N ASN A 57 -7.66 11.30 23.45
CA ASN A 57 -8.54 12.19 24.17
C ASN A 57 -10.00 12.04 23.74
N ARG A 58 -10.26 12.01 22.42
CA ARG A 58 -11.60 11.82 21.87
C ARG A 58 -12.19 10.47 22.29
N PHE A 59 -11.38 9.41 22.25
CA PHE A 59 -11.75 8.06 22.65
C PHE A 59 -12.13 8.00 24.14
N ILE A 60 -11.25 8.46 25.03
CA ILE A 60 -11.48 8.44 26.48
C ILE A 60 -12.70 9.31 26.85
N ASN A 61 -12.85 10.50 26.26
CA ASN A 61 -13.98 11.36 26.52
C ASN A 61 -15.32 10.84 25.96
N SER A 62 -15.29 9.80 25.09
CA SER A 62 -16.51 9.15 24.62
C SER A 62 -17.19 8.25 25.66
N PHE A 63 -16.47 7.88 26.71
CA PHE A 63 -17.03 7.11 27.84
C PHE A 63 -17.60 8.05 28.91
N GLY A 64 -18.79 7.71 29.40
CA GLY A 64 -19.47 8.47 30.45
C GLY A 64 -18.98 8.17 31.87
N PHE A 65 -17.68 7.88 32.08
CA PHE A 65 -17.15 7.59 33.40
C PHE A 65 -17.14 8.84 34.30
N SER A 66 -17.44 8.65 35.59
CA SER A 66 -17.36 9.70 36.59
C SER A 66 -15.92 10.15 36.87
N THR A 67 -14.97 9.26 36.77
CA THR A 67 -13.54 9.54 36.95
C THR A 67 -12.87 9.63 35.59
N LYS A 68 -12.31 10.79 35.29
CA LYS A 68 -11.56 11.03 34.04
C LYS A 68 -10.08 10.78 34.27
N LEU A 69 -9.39 10.33 33.24
CA LEU A 69 -7.93 10.25 33.26
C LEU A 69 -7.32 11.65 33.36
N SER A 70 -6.21 11.76 34.10
CA SER A 70 -5.40 12.98 34.11
C SER A 70 -4.69 13.20 32.78
N ASN A 71 -4.18 14.40 32.54
CA ASN A 71 -3.40 14.68 31.33
C ASN A 71 -2.20 13.76 31.19
N ASP A 72 -1.49 13.49 32.29
CA ASP A 72 -0.32 12.60 32.31
C ASP A 72 -0.72 11.16 31.93
N GLN A 73 -1.87 10.66 32.40
CA GLN A 73 -2.40 9.35 32.04
C GLN A 73 -2.80 9.29 30.55
N ILE A 74 -3.32 10.39 30.00
CA ILE A 74 -3.64 10.49 28.57
C ILE A 74 -2.36 10.50 27.72
N GLU A 75 -1.31 11.20 28.18
CA GLU A 75 -0.01 11.21 27.50
C GLU A 75 0.62 9.80 27.50
N ILE A 76 0.61 9.11 28.62
CA ILE A 76 1.09 7.71 28.72
C ILE A 76 0.30 6.82 27.77
N LEU A 77 -1.02 6.90 27.77
CA LEU A 77 -1.87 6.12 26.88
C LEU A 77 -1.61 6.45 25.40
N THR A 78 -1.24 7.69 25.09
CA THR A 78 -0.84 8.10 23.73
C THR A 78 0.46 7.43 23.31
N VAL A 79 1.45 7.36 24.21
CA VAL A 79 2.71 6.65 23.95
C VAL A 79 2.45 5.17 23.74
N ASP A 80 1.67 4.53 24.62
CA ASP A 80 1.29 3.11 24.50
C ASP A 80 0.56 2.84 23.18
N THR A 81 -0.29 3.76 22.73
CA THR A 81 -0.97 3.68 21.42
C THR A 81 0.03 3.70 20.29
N LEU A 82 0.97 4.63 20.28
CA LEU A 82 1.99 4.75 19.24
C LEU A 82 2.90 3.51 19.18
N GLU A 83 3.27 2.95 20.34
CA GLU A 83 4.11 1.76 20.39
C GLU A 83 3.40 0.52 19.87
N ASN A 84 2.15 0.31 20.27
CA ASN A 84 1.38 -0.84 19.82
C ASN A 84 0.99 -0.73 18.34
N PHE A 85 0.61 0.45 17.85
CA PHE A 85 0.18 0.67 16.47
C PHE A 85 1.31 1.08 15.51
N LYS A 86 2.58 1.02 15.90
CA LYS A 86 3.71 1.49 15.06
C LYS A 86 3.78 0.88 13.66
N TYR A 87 3.27 -0.34 13.48
CA TYR A 87 3.20 -1.05 12.21
C TYR A 87 1.81 -1.04 11.57
N GLU A 88 0.83 -0.48 12.26
CA GLU A 88 -0.52 -0.31 11.80
C GLU A 88 -0.72 1.11 11.23
N SER A 89 -1.84 1.33 10.56
CA SER A 89 -2.16 2.66 9.99
C SER A 89 -2.82 3.58 11.03
N LEU A 90 -2.86 4.87 10.75
CA LEU A 90 -3.61 5.83 11.55
C LEU A 90 -5.12 5.52 11.50
N GLU A 91 -5.58 5.05 10.36
CA GLU A 91 -6.94 4.59 10.14
C GLU A 91 -7.28 3.39 11.03
N ASP A 92 -6.31 2.49 11.32
CA ASP A 92 -6.51 1.38 12.26
C ASP A 92 -6.81 1.87 13.68
N ILE A 93 -6.13 2.90 14.15
CA ILE A 93 -6.42 3.50 15.47
C ILE A 93 -7.86 4.01 15.52
N ILE A 94 -8.32 4.68 14.47
CA ILE A 94 -9.69 5.22 14.40
C ILE A 94 -10.72 4.09 14.43
N VAL A 95 -10.51 3.05 13.63
CA VAL A 95 -11.42 1.89 13.57
C VAL A 95 -11.41 1.14 14.91
N PHE A 96 -10.24 0.90 15.48
CA PHE A 96 -10.08 0.25 16.77
C PHE A 96 -10.82 0.99 17.88
N PHE A 97 -10.61 2.31 18.03
CA PHE A 97 -11.29 3.11 19.03
C PHE A 97 -12.82 3.19 18.81
N LYS A 98 -13.26 3.24 17.55
CA LYS A 98 -14.67 3.12 17.20
C LYS A 98 -15.26 1.79 17.67
N MET A 99 -14.59 0.68 17.42
CA MET A 99 -15.03 -0.66 17.80
C MET A 99 -15.04 -0.84 19.33
N ALA A 100 -14.00 -0.36 20.00
CA ALA A 100 -13.89 -0.42 21.45
C ALA A 100 -15.03 0.35 22.15
N ARG A 101 -15.26 1.61 21.76
CA ARG A 101 -16.34 2.43 22.37
C ARG A 101 -17.74 1.91 22.07
N THR A 102 -17.92 1.16 20.97
CA THR A 102 -19.21 0.53 20.62
C THR A 102 -19.39 -0.85 21.24
N GLY A 103 -18.44 -1.29 22.09
CA GLY A 103 -18.55 -2.53 22.85
C GLY A 103 -18.22 -3.80 22.07
N LYS A 104 -17.55 -3.70 20.91
CA LYS A 104 -17.17 -4.88 20.10
C LYS A 104 -16.20 -5.83 20.82
N PHE A 105 -15.42 -5.31 21.76
CA PHE A 105 -14.47 -6.08 22.57
C PHE A 105 -14.98 -6.33 24.00
N GLY A 106 -16.26 -6.11 24.23
CA GLY A 106 -16.88 -6.20 25.53
C GLY A 106 -17.16 -4.84 26.16
N SER A 107 -17.77 -4.85 27.33
CA SER A 107 -18.10 -3.64 28.09
C SER A 107 -17.30 -3.57 29.38
N THR A 108 -16.89 -2.37 29.77
CA THR A 108 -16.28 -2.13 31.06
C THR A 108 -17.12 -1.16 31.89
N LYS A 109 -17.23 -1.45 33.20
CA LYS A 109 -17.88 -0.57 34.18
C LYS A 109 -16.88 0.15 35.07
N LYS A 110 -15.61 -0.29 35.06
CA LYS A 110 -14.58 0.16 36.00
C LYS A 110 -13.67 1.28 35.47
N GLY A 111 -13.77 1.58 34.20
CA GLY A 111 -12.86 2.51 33.52
C GLY A 111 -12.11 1.85 32.39
N VAL A 112 -11.31 2.61 31.69
CA VAL A 112 -10.49 2.17 30.54
C VAL A 112 -9.05 2.61 30.83
N ASP A 113 -8.14 1.65 30.84
CA ASP A 113 -6.70 1.85 31.01
C ASP A 113 -5.89 1.13 29.93
N SER A 114 -4.59 1.36 29.89
CA SER A 114 -3.68 0.73 28.92
C SER A 114 -3.72 -0.80 28.98
N ASN A 115 -3.88 -1.37 30.17
CA ASN A 115 -3.89 -2.82 30.33
C ASN A 115 -5.13 -3.45 29.67
N LEU A 116 -6.30 -2.88 29.88
CA LEU A 116 -7.53 -3.33 29.23
C LEU A 116 -7.45 -3.12 27.69
N ILE A 117 -6.98 -1.95 27.27
CA ILE A 117 -6.91 -1.59 25.84
C ILE A 117 -5.91 -2.51 25.10
N TYR A 118 -4.68 -2.62 25.60
CA TYR A 118 -3.60 -3.31 24.89
C TYR A 118 -3.39 -4.75 25.33
N GLY A 119 -3.86 -5.13 26.52
CA GLY A 119 -3.83 -6.51 27.00
C GLY A 119 -4.99 -7.37 26.51
N GLU A 120 -6.17 -6.77 26.29
CA GLU A 120 -7.36 -7.53 25.94
C GLU A 120 -7.97 -7.09 24.58
N TRP A 121 -8.26 -5.80 24.38
CA TRP A 121 -8.99 -5.32 23.22
C TRP A 121 -8.17 -5.29 21.94
N TYR A 122 -6.91 -4.88 22.03
CA TYR A 122 -6.05 -4.79 20.86
C TYR A 122 -5.71 -6.17 20.26
N PRO A 123 -5.37 -7.21 21.04
CA PRO A 123 -5.25 -8.56 20.50
C PRO A 123 -6.52 -9.05 19.78
N ALA A 124 -7.70 -8.79 20.35
CA ALA A 124 -8.99 -9.16 19.72
C ALA A 124 -9.23 -8.39 18.40
N TYR A 125 -8.79 -7.13 18.33
CA TYR A 125 -8.81 -6.35 17.08
C TYR A 125 -7.90 -6.95 16.02
N LEU A 126 -6.66 -7.32 16.39
CA LEU A 126 -5.71 -7.93 15.46
C LEU A 126 -6.21 -9.28 14.93
N GLU A 127 -6.85 -10.08 15.75
CA GLU A 127 -7.47 -11.35 15.35
C GLU A 127 -8.58 -11.10 14.31
N GLN A 128 -9.52 -10.18 14.58
CA GLN A 128 -10.56 -9.82 13.61
C GLN A 128 -9.98 -9.27 12.31
N LYS A 129 -8.92 -8.47 12.40
CA LYS A 129 -8.23 -7.92 11.22
C LYS A 129 -7.58 -9.03 10.40
N ALA A 130 -6.96 -10.02 11.04
CA ALA A 130 -6.37 -11.18 10.38
C ALA A 130 -7.43 -12.02 9.67
N ASP A 131 -8.57 -12.29 10.31
CA ASP A 131 -9.69 -13.04 9.74
C ASP A 131 -10.26 -12.36 8.47
N ILE A 132 -10.46 -11.04 8.52
CA ILE A 132 -10.95 -10.28 7.37
C ILE A 132 -9.94 -10.34 6.22
N ARG A 133 -8.63 -10.22 6.51
CA ARG A 133 -7.58 -10.33 5.50
C ARG A 133 -7.55 -11.72 4.87
N GLU A 134 -7.67 -12.77 5.67
CA GLU A 134 -7.73 -14.14 5.16
C GLU A 134 -8.97 -14.36 4.27
N GLN A 135 -10.13 -13.86 4.68
CA GLN A 135 -11.34 -13.94 3.87
C GLN A 135 -11.20 -13.21 2.52
N GLN A 136 -10.56 -12.04 2.50
CA GLN A 136 -10.28 -11.31 1.26
C GLN A 136 -9.34 -12.11 0.36
N TYR A 137 -8.24 -12.62 0.93
CA TYR A 137 -7.28 -13.46 0.21
C TYR A 137 -7.95 -14.70 -0.41
N GLN A 138 -8.81 -15.39 0.34
CA GLN A 138 -9.53 -16.55 -0.16
C GLN A 138 -10.53 -16.19 -1.28
N LYS A 139 -11.22 -15.05 -1.16
CA LYS A 139 -12.10 -14.54 -2.24
C LYS A 139 -11.32 -14.24 -3.51
N GLU A 140 -10.18 -13.55 -3.40
CA GLU A 140 -9.30 -13.25 -4.55
C GLU A 140 -8.75 -14.52 -5.19
N LYS A 141 -8.26 -15.46 -4.38
CA LYS A 141 -7.79 -16.76 -4.84
C LYS A 141 -8.86 -17.55 -5.58
N ASN A 142 -10.07 -17.60 -5.04
CA ASN A 142 -11.20 -18.29 -5.67
C ASN A 142 -11.63 -17.59 -6.97
N ALA A 143 -11.62 -16.25 -7.00
CA ALA A 143 -11.91 -15.47 -8.20
C ALA A 143 -10.85 -15.67 -9.30
N LEU A 144 -9.60 -15.86 -8.94
CA LEU A 144 -8.53 -16.22 -9.88
C LEU A 144 -8.69 -17.65 -10.39
N ASN A 145 -9.02 -18.61 -9.52
CA ASN A 145 -9.20 -20.01 -9.87
C ASN A 145 -10.48 -20.26 -10.68
N SER A 146 -11.53 -19.41 -10.52
CA SER A 146 -12.78 -19.51 -11.28
C SER A 146 -12.69 -18.96 -12.71
N LYS A 147 -11.62 -18.25 -13.06
CA LYS A 147 -11.33 -17.95 -14.46
C LYS A 147 -10.81 -19.21 -15.12
N GLU A 148 -11.67 -19.93 -15.84
CA GLU A 148 -11.23 -21.00 -16.74
C GLU A 148 -10.19 -20.42 -17.69
N ILE A 149 -8.93 -20.80 -17.48
CA ILE A 149 -7.86 -20.48 -18.42
C ILE A 149 -8.06 -21.37 -19.62
N THR A 150 -8.58 -20.80 -20.70
CA THR A 150 -8.76 -21.55 -21.94
C THR A 150 -7.40 -21.88 -22.56
N LEU A 151 -7.34 -22.98 -23.30
CA LEU A 151 -6.12 -23.34 -24.08
C LEU A 151 -5.73 -22.22 -25.04
N GLU A 152 -6.68 -21.41 -25.49
CA GLU A 152 -6.43 -20.24 -26.33
C GLU A 152 -5.71 -19.12 -25.56
N ASP A 153 -6.11 -18.87 -24.31
CA ASP A 153 -5.43 -17.86 -23.45
C ASP A 153 -3.99 -18.27 -23.15
N VAL A 154 -3.74 -19.55 -22.90
CA VAL A 154 -2.39 -20.10 -22.70
C VAL A 154 -1.56 -19.92 -23.97
N LYS A 155 -2.10 -20.30 -25.14
CA LYS A 155 -1.40 -20.12 -26.44
C LYS A 155 -1.12 -18.66 -26.72
N LYS A 156 -2.07 -17.76 -26.49
CA LYS A 156 -1.92 -16.32 -26.71
C LYS A 156 -0.88 -15.69 -25.75
N THR A 157 -0.84 -16.14 -24.52
CA THR A 157 0.17 -15.68 -23.56
C THR A 157 1.54 -16.21 -23.89
N TYR A 158 1.63 -17.46 -24.30
CA TYR A 158 2.88 -18.09 -24.71
C TYR A 158 3.45 -17.44 -25.99
N SER A 159 2.63 -17.20 -27.01
CA SER A 159 3.08 -16.50 -28.24
C SER A 159 3.60 -15.09 -27.94
N LYS A 160 2.86 -14.29 -27.14
CA LYS A 160 3.33 -12.97 -26.70
C LYS A 160 4.67 -13.03 -25.95
N HIS A 161 4.86 -14.03 -25.11
CA HIS A 161 6.12 -14.22 -24.38
C HIS A 161 7.26 -14.61 -25.33
N GLN A 162 7.01 -15.46 -26.30
CA GLN A 162 7.95 -15.83 -27.35
C GLN A 162 8.36 -14.62 -28.21
N GLU A 163 7.38 -13.83 -28.65
CA GLU A 163 7.62 -12.60 -29.42
C GLU A 163 8.49 -11.61 -28.62
N LYS A 164 8.15 -11.36 -27.37
CA LYS A 164 8.91 -10.46 -26.49
C LYS A 164 10.34 -10.94 -26.23
N ASN A 165 10.54 -12.25 -26.09
CA ASN A 165 11.87 -12.84 -25.95
C ASN A 165 12.66 -12.81 -27.24
N PHE A 166 11.99 -12.97 -28.38
CA PHE A 166 12.60 -12.82 -29.69
C PHE A 166 13.05 -11.38 -29.93
N GLU A 167 12.18 -10.38 -29.68
CA GLU A 167 12.54 -8.97 -29.77
C GLU A 167 13.73 -8.59 -28.90
N LYS A 168 13.77 -9.06 -27.65
CA LYS A 168 14.91 -8.84 -26.75
C LYS A 168 16.22 -9.41 -27.33
N ARG A 169 16.18 -10.62 -27.88
CA ARG A 169 17.36 -11.25 -28.50
C ARG A 169 17.81 -10.51 -29.75
N VAL A 170 16.87 -10.10 -30.60
CA VAL A 170 17.14 -9.30 -31.79
C VAL A 170 17.77 -7.95 -31.41
N THR A 171 17.20 -7.26 -30.42
CA THR A 171 17.75 -5.97 -29.93
C THR A 171 19.17 -6.16 -29.39
N ALA A 172 19.38 -7.13 -28.52
CA ALA A 172 20.71 -7.41 -27.95
C ALA A 172 21.75 -7.76 -29.03
N PHE A 173 21.34 -8.51 -30.05
CA PHE A 173 22.22 -8.83 -31.18
C PHE A 173 22.58 -7.59 -31.99
N VAL A 174 21.58 -6.76 -32.37
CA VAL A 174 21.81 -5.51 -33.10
C VAL A 174 22.68 -4.56 -32.27
N ASP A 175 22.44 -4.43 -30.96
CA ASP A 175 23.27 -3.62 -30.06
C ASP A 175 24.72 -4.09 -30.03
N LYS A 176 24.93 -5.40 -30.06
CA LYS A 176 26.28 -5.99 -30.05
C LYS A 176 27.04 -5.68 -31.33
N ILE A 177 26.40 -5.83 -32.50
CA ILE A 177 27.07 -5.62 -33.80
C ILE A 177 27.22 -4.12 -34.13
N THR A 178 26.35 -3.24 -33.59
CA THR A 178 26.44 -1.79 -33.80
C THR A 178 27.24 -1.06 -32.72
N LYS A 179 27.81 -1.78 -31.77
CA LYS A 179 28.70 -1.20 -30.76
C LYS A 179 29.99 -0.74 -31.44
N ASN A 180 30.23 0.57 -31.47
CA ASN A 180 31.40 1.19 -32.11
C ASN A 180 31.40 1.13 -33.67
N ILE A 181 30.25 1.02 -34.31
CA ILE A 181 30.15 1.05 -35.76
C ILE A 181 30.12 2.48 -36.29
N ASP A 182 30.83 2.74 -37.38
CA ASP A 182 30.77 4.01 -38.12
C ASP A 182 29.47 4.10 -38.91
N ARG A 183 29.00 5.33 -39.12
CA ARG A 183 27.75 5.60 -39.82
C ARG A 183 27.74 5.04 -41.23
N GLN A 184 28.86 5.16 -41.97
CA GLN A 184 28.98 4.61 -43.32
C GLN A 184 28.82 3.10 -43.34
N ILE A 185 29.49 2.40 -42.44
CA ILE A 185 29.37 0.94 -42.30
C ILE A 185 27.96 0.52 -41.90
N LEU A 186 27.25 1.34 -41.09
CA LEU A 186 25.87 1.06 -40.73
C LEU A 186 24.91 1.18 -41.94
N GLU A 187 25.10 2.17 -42.83
CA GLU A 187 24.32 2.34 -44.06
C GLU A 187 24.55 1.16 -45.02
N ASP A 188 25.80 0.74 -45.19
CA ASP A 188 26.14 -0.41 -46.04
C ASP A 188 25.51 -1.70 -45.47
N LEU A 189 25.52 -1.85 -44.17
CA LEU A 189 24.90 -3.01 -43.47
C LEU A 189 23.36 -3.00 -43.66
N ILE A 190 22.71 -1.85 -43.56
CA ILE A 190 21.27 -1.73 -43.80
C ILE A 190 20.95 -2.11 -45.26
N THR A 191 21.70 -1.61 -46.20
CA THR A 191 21.53 -1.88 -47.64
C THR A 191 21.72 -3.36 -47.98
N ASP A 192 22.67 -4.00 -47.34
CA ASP A 192 22.93 -5.43 -47.55
C ASP A 192 21.82 -6.31 -46.90
N TRP A 193 21.36 -5.94 -45.70
CA TRP A 193 20.29 -6.66 -45.01
C TRP A 193 18.91 -6.46 -45.64
N GLU A 194 18.66 -5.37 -46.39
CA GLU A 194 17.42 -5.18 -47.13
C GLU A 194 17.21 -6.22 -48.24
N LYS A 195 18.31 -6.82 -48.74
CA LYS A 195 18.27 -7.86 -49.76
C LYS A 195 17.94 -9.24 -49.18
N ASP A 196 18.09 -9.44 -47.87
CA ASP A 196 17.91 -10.74 -47.19
C ASP A 196 16.59 -10.78 -46.42
N PRO A 197 15.56 -11.53 -46.86
CA PRO A 197 14.29 -11.64 -46.18
C PRO A 197 14.39 -12.18 -44.75
N ALA A 198 15.41 -13.00 -44.43
CA ALA A 198 15.66 -13.61 -43.13
C ALA A 198 16.08 -12.55 -42.08
N ARG A 199 16.64 -11.43 -42.53
CA ARG A 199 17.13 -10.33 -41.69
C ARG A 199 16.10 -9.22 -41.44
N LYS A 200 14.91 -9.32 -42.01
CA LYS A 200 13.84 -8.35 -41.86
C LYS A 200 13.49 -7.98 -40.42
N PRO A 201 13.44 -8.91 -39.44
CA PRO A 201 13.17 -8.56 -38.03
C PRO A 201 14.24 -7.67 -37.42
N TYR A 202 15.49 -7.83 -37.83
CA TYR A 202 16.64 -7.06 -37.33
C TYR A 202 16.73 -5.69 -37.98
N LEU A 203 16.28 -5.57 -39.23
CA LEU A 203 16.35 -4.34 -40.03
C LEU A 203 15.60 -3.18 -39.40
N ASN A 204 14.43 -3.43 -38.83
CA ASN A 204 13.62 -2.40 -38.15
C ASN A 204 14.34 -1.78 -36.95
N ILE A 205 15.10 -2.58 -36.20
CA ILE A 205 15.86 -2.11 -35.04
C ILE A 205 17.13 -1.40 -35.51
N LEU A 206 17.78 -1.92 -36.55
CA LEU A 206 18.96 -1.32 -37.15
C LEU A 206 18.64 0.09 -37.71
N LYS A 207 17.50 0.27 -38.43
CA LYS A 207 17.02 1.57 -38.92
C LYS A 207 16.72 2.56 -37.80
N LYS A 208 16.20 2.11 -36.67
CA LYS A 208 16.02 2.97 -35.48
C LYS A 208 17.35 3.46 -34.92
N LYS A 209 18.38 2.63 -34.92
CA LYS A 209 19.74 2.99 -34.46
C LYS A 209 20.41 4.04 -35.35
N ARG A 210 20.11 4.05 -36.65
CA ARG A 210 20.57 5.09 -37.60
C ARG A 210 20.28 6.52 -37.13
N ILE A 211 19.16 6.71 -36.43
CA ILE A 211 18.72 8.02 -35.93
C ILE A 211 19.55 8.45 -34.70
N THR A 212 20.11 7.49 -33.98
CA THR A 212 20.80 7.73 -32.69
C THR A 212 22.33 7.85 -32.81
N ILE A 213 22.90 7.37 -33.91
CA ILE A 213 24.34 7.48 -34.18
C ILE A 213 24.58 8.78 -34.99
N LYS A 214 25.20 9.76 -34.31
CA LYS A 214 25.61 11.04 -34.89
C LYS A 214 26.87 10.91 -35.72
#